data_4ba9d19a081fd3edb0393d520b4ced59
#
_entry.id   4ba9d19a081fd3edb0393d520b4ced59
#
_cell.length_a   1.000
_cell.length_b   1.000
_cell.length_c   1.000
_cell.angle_alpha   90.00
_cell.angle_beta   90.00
_cell.angle_gamma   90.00
#
_symmetry.space_group_name_H-M   'P 1'
#
loop_
_entity.id
_entity.type
_entity.pdbx_description
1 polymer ?
#
loop_
_entity_poly.entity_id
_entity_poly.type
_entity_poly.pdbx_seq_one_letter_code
_entity_poly.pdbx_strand_id
1 'polypeptide(L)' 'MRIHFIGIGGIGVSALAQYYLENGHEISGSDLASSEITHAMAKRGMKIVIGQKTENIKRGIDM' A
#
# COMPACT_ATOMS: atom_id res chain seq x y z
N MET A 1 6.10 -11.15 5.69
CA MET A 1 6.55 -10.55 4.42
C MET A 1 6.34 -9.04 4.41
N ARG A 2 7.12 -8.36 3.63
CA ARG A 2 6.87 -6.95 3.32
C ARG A 2 6.34 -6.89 1.90
N ILE A 3 5.18 -6.26 1.74
CA ILE A 3 4.49 -6.23 0.45
C ILE A 3 4.24 -4.78 0.06
N HIS A 4 4.59 -4.46 -1.16
CA HIS A 4 4.37 -3.12 -1.70
C HIS A 4 3.37 -3.19 -2.86
N PHE A 5 2.33 -2.38 -2.80
CA PHE A 5 1.32 -2.33 -3.85
C PHE A 5 1.43 -1.02 -4.63
N ILE A 6 1.41 -1.12 -5.93
CA ILE A 6 1.33 0.06 -6.81
C ILE A 6 -0.13 0.26 -7.16
N GLY A 7 -0.62 1.48 -7.03
CA GLY A 7 -2.03 1.76 -7.23
C GLY A 7 -2.89 1.29 -6.07
N ILE A 8 -2.39 1.44 -4.87
CA ILE A 8 -3.00 0.87 -3.67
C ILE A 8 -4.39 1.42 -3.37
N GLY A 9 -4.73 2.59 -3.92
CA GLY A 9 -6.06 3.17 -3.73
C GLY A 9 -7.16 2.53 -4.58
N GLY A 10 -6.82 1.59 -5.45
CA GLY A 10 -7.82 0.88 -6.24
C GLY A 10 -8.66 -0.04 -5.36
N ILE A 11 -9.94 -0.22 -5.72
CA ILE A 11 -10.86 -1.00 -4.89
C ILE A 11 -10.35 -2.42 -4.66
N GLY A 12 -9.98 -3.12 -5.73
CA GLY A 12 -9.50 -4.50 -5.62
C GLY A 12 -8.15 -4.59 -4.92
N VAL A 13 -7.26 -3.66 -5.23
CA VAL A 13 -5.91 -3.65 -4.65
C VAL A 13 -5.98 -3.34 -3.16
N SER A 14 -6.81 -2.38 -2.76
CA SER A 14 -6.92 -2.02 -1.35
C SER A 14 -7.50 -3.16 -0.53
N ALA A 15 -8.45 -3.90 -1.08
CA ALA A 15 -9.01 -5.06 -0.38
C ALA A 15 -7.95 -6.12 -0.15
N LEU A 16 -7.13 -6.38 -1.17
CA LEU A 16 -6.05 -7.35 -1.05
C LEU A 16 -5.00 -6.90 -0.04
N ALA A 17 -4.65 -5.61 -0.06
CA ALA A 17 -3.70 -5.07 0.90
C ALA A 17 -4.18 -5.23 2.33
N GLN A 18 -5.46 -4.97 2.58
CA GLN A 18 -6.03 -5.13 3.92
C GLN A 18 -6.03 -6.58 4.37
N TYR A 19 -6.29 -7.49 3.44
CA TYR A 19 -6.22 -8.92 3.73
C TYR A 19 -4.83 -9.30 4.25
N TYR A 20 -3.79 -8.89 3.54
CA TYR A 20 -2.43 -9.21 3.96
C TYR A 20 -2.04 -8.51 5.25
N LEU A 21 -2.50 -7.29 5.46
CA LEU A 21 -2.24 -6.58 6.71
C LEU A 21 -2.82 -7.35 7.89
N GLU A 22 -4.04 -7.84 7.75
CA GLU A 22 -4.70 -8.60 8.81
C GLU A 22 -4.01 -9.93 9.08
N ASN A 23 -3.26 -10.42 8.13
CA ASN A 23 -2.50 -11.65 8.27
C ASN A 23 -1.06 -11.43 8.73
N GLY A 24 -0.77 -10.26 9.25
CA GLY A 24 0.51 -9.99 9.90
C GLY A 24 1.64 -9.52 9.00
N HIS A 25 1.34 -9.13 7.77
CA HIS A 25 2.36 -8.64 6.85
C HIS A 25 2.52 -7.13 6.97
N GLU A 26 3.73 -6.65 6.71
CA GLU A 26 3.97 -5.22 6.59
C GLU A 26 3.53 -4.76 5.20
N ILE A 27 2.65 -3.78 5.16
CA ILE A 27 2.09 -3.30 3.91
C ILE A 27 2.53 -1.87 3.64
N SER A 28 2.96 -1.63 2.42
CA SER A 28 3.22 -0.29 1.92
C SER A 28 2.60 -0.18 0.53
N GLY A 29 2.44 1.03 0.06
CA GLY A 29 1.88 1.22 -1.26
C GLY A 29 2.03 2.64 -1.75
N SER A 30 1.79 2.81 -3.04
CA SER A 30 1.85 4.11 -3.68
C SER A 30 0.63 4.31 -4.56
N ASP A 31 0.28 5.57 -4.77
CA ASP A 31 -0.78 5.93 -5.70
C ASP A 31 -0.49 7.32 -6.26
N LEU A 32 -1.14 7.65 -7.36
CA LEU A 32 -0.97 8.96 -7.99
C LEU A 32 -1.62 10.07 -7.19
N ALA A 33 -2.72 9.78 -6.52
CA ALA A 33 -3.47 10.76 -5.75
C ALA A 33 -4.01 10.15 -4.47
N SER A 34 -4.13 10.98 -3.44
CA SER A 34 -4.74 10.53 -2.20
C SER A 34 -6.26 10.38 -2.37
N SER A 35 -6.84 9.56 -1.53
CA SER A 35 -8.28 9.31 -1.55
C SER A 35 -8.71 8.87 -0.15
N GLU A 36 -10.01 8.72 0.04
CA GLU A 36 -10.50 8.20 1.32
C GLU A 36 -9.96 6.79 1.57
N ILE A 37 -9.80 6.01 0.52
CA ILE A 37 -9.25 4.67 0.63
C ILE A 37 -7.81 4.70 1.13
N THR A 38 -6.96 5.54 0.52
CA THR A 38 -5.56 5.63 0.94
C THR A 38 -5.44 6.18 2.36
N HIS A 39 -6.29 7.13 2.73
CA HIS A 39 -6.29 7.67 4.09
C HIS A 39 -6.69 6.59 5.10
N ALA A 40 -7.70 5.81 4.80
CA ALA A 40 -8.14 4.75 5.69
C ALA A 40 -7.05 3.70 5.88
N MET A 41 -6.35 3.35 4.80
CA MET A 41 -5.26 2.38 4.89
C MET A 41 -4.09 2.90 5.69
N ALA A 42 -3.75 4.18 5.53
CA ALA A 42 -2.69 4.78 6.32
C ALA A 42 -3.01 4.76 7.81
N LYS A 43 -4.26 5.00 8.16
CA LYS A 43 -4.70 4.93 9.56
C LYS A 43 -4.59 3.53 10.13
N ARG A 44 -4.64 2.51 9.28
CA ARG A 44 -4.51 1.13 9.73
C ARG A 44 -3.06 0.68 9.87
N GLY A 45 -2.11 1.56 9.60
CA GLY A 45 -0.70 1.27 9.78
C GLY A 45 0.07 0.98 8.51
N MET A 46 -0.55 1.12 7.36
CA MET A 46 0.16 0.95 6.09
C MET A 46 0.95 2.22 5.77
N LYS A 47 2.10 2.04 5.14
CA LYS A 47 2.90 3.16 4.67
C LYS A 47 2.47 3.52 3.26
N ILE A 48 1.82 4.66 3.12
CA ILE A 48 1.28 5.10 1.84
C ILE A 48 2.06 6.30 1.32
N VAL A 49 2.49 6.22 0.07
CA VAL A 49 3.19 7.30 -0.61
C VAL A 49 2.35 7.78 -1.79
N ILE A 50 2.13 9.07 -1.86
CA ILE A 50 1.36 9.69 -2.94
C ILE A 50 2.32 10.40 -3.87
N GLY A 51 2.03 10.38 -5.17
CA GLY A 51 2.87 11.01 -6.18
C GLY A 51 3.84 10.06 -6.84
N GLN A 52 3.56 8.83 -6.79
CA GLN A 52 4.19 7.69 -7.44
C GLN A 52 5.51 7.94 -8.19
N LYS A 53 6.61 7.58 -7.54
CA LYS A 53 7.94 7.61 -8.16
C LYS A 53 8.55 6.22 -8.03
N THR A 54 9.36 5.85 -9.01
CA THR A 54 9.98 4.53 -9.00
C THR A 54 10.87 4.30 -7.79
N GLU A 55 11.54 5.32 -7.31
CA GLU A 55 12.39 5.18 -6.12
C GLU A 55 11.60 4.92 -4.85
N ASN A 56 10.29 4.99 -4.88
CA ASN A 56 9.46 4.60 -3.74
C ASN A 56 9.35 3.08 -3.62
N ILE A 57 9.75 2.37 -4.66
CA ILE A 57 9.79 0.91 -4.61
C ILE A 57 11.11 0.50 -4.01
N LYS A 58 11.06 -0.12 -2.86
CA LYS A 58 12.27 -0.46 -2.12
C LYS A 58 12.68 -1.89 -2.36
N ARG A 59 14.00 -2.12 -2.27
CA ARG A 59 14.53 -3.47 -2.35
C ARG A 59 14.10 -4.28 -1.14
N GLY A 60 14.00 -5.57 -1.31
CA GLY A 60 13.62 -6.48 -0.25
C GLY A 60 12.13 -6.60 -0.06
N ILE A 61 11.35 -6.07 -0.98
CA ILE A 61 9.90 -6.28 -1.01
C ILE A 61 9.64 -7.61 -1.69
N ASP A 62 8.78 -8.41 -1.08
CA ASP A 62 8.55 -9.78 -1.53
C ASP A 62 7.53 -9.87 -2.66
N MET A 63 6.78 -8.83 -2.92
CA MET A 63 5.69 -8.89 -3.89
C MET A 63 5.55 -7.59 -4.67
#